data_1644c6d9b8504c5caed7ddc372ab3885
#
_entry.id   1644c6d9b8504c5caed7ddc372ab3885
#
_cell.length_a   1.000
_cell.length_b   1.000
_cell.length_c   1.000
_cell.angle_alpha   90.00
_cell.angle_beta   90.00
_cell.angle_gamma   90.00
#
_symmetry.space_group_name_H-M   'P 1'
#
loop_
_entity.id
_entity.type
_entity.pdbx_description
1 polymer ?
#
loop_
_entity_poly.entity_id
_entity_poly.type
_entity_poly.pdbx_seq_one_letter_code
_entity_poly.pdbx_strand_id
1 'polypeptide(L)'
;MDYDLAVIGSGWAGFNAALRAKAHGLKVALIEKEQIGGTCLNRGCIPTKTLLESAKIYTLTKKSKTFGIETTNPQVNFSEIQARKNKIIQQLRQGMEFMLGGIDFINAKARVLSNDTIEVGEKKINAKFILIATGSKPLELKDIKFDGRKIISSNEILNLKESPRSLLIIGGGVIGCEFASLFSALGCQVSIVELMPQLLPGIDKEIAKKLETVFKKKGIKVATNTDAKNLDPSHNDLVLLCVGRTSVTEGLGLDKLGIKLEKSRIIVDEHLKTNISNIYAAGDCARKTMMAHFAAYQGCIAAENIADPSHLKNSNDSNIPNCVFTDPEIGSVGLTQEQAKGKNIDIRVNKFDFLGLGMARILDETEGFIKIISDKKTDEILGASIIGPRATELIGILTVSIQSHLKVSQVADTILAHPTLSEGITSALKEEHGL
;
A
#
# COMPACT_ATOMS: atom_id res chain seq x y z
N MET A 1 -35.29 -5.61 -12.50
CA MET A 1 -33.94 -5.39 -11.95
C MET A 1 -34.09 -4.56 -10.69
N ASP A 2 -33.50 -5.03 -9.59
CA ASP A 2 -33.59 -4.33 -8.30
C ASP A 2 -32.61 -3.15 -8.25
N TYR A 3 -31.45 -3.31 -8.93
CA TYR A 3 -30.35 -2.36 -8.97
C TYR A 3 -29.77 -2.18 -10.37
N ASP A 4 -29.15 -1.03 -10.61
CA ASP A 4 -28.32 -0.82 -11.81
C ASP A 4 -26.94 -1.47 -11.62
N LEU A 5 -26.38 -1.37 -10.40
CA LEU A 5 -25.09 -1.94 -10.03
C LEU A 5 -25.13 -2.64 -8.68
N ALA A 6 -24.66 -3.87 -8.63
CA ALA A 6 -24.32 -4.57 -7.40
C ALA A 6 -22.79 -4.66 -7.24
N VAL A 7 -22.26 -4.15 -6.13
CA VAL A 7 -20.84 -4.17 -5.79
C VAL A 7 -20.60 -5.19 -4.68
N ILE A 8 -19.71 -6.15 -4.93
CA ILE A 8 -19.36 -7.22 -3.97
C ILE A 8 -18.01 -6.90 -3.33
N GLY A 9 -18.02 -6.50 -2.07
CA GLY A 9 -16.89 -6.05 -1.27
C GLY A 9 -16.84 -4.53 -1.11
N SER A 10 -16.69 -4.08 0.14
CA SER A 10 -16.65 -2.65 0.52
C SER A 10 -15.24 -2.15 0.86
N GLY A 11 -14.20 -2.83 0.34
CA GLY A 11 -12.83 -2.31 0.35
C GLY A 11 -12.71 -1.06 -0.53
N TRP A 12 -11.52 -0.49 -0.64
CA TRP A 12 -11.33 0.78 -1.36
C TRP A 12 -11.85 0.77 -2.80
N ALA A 13 -11.73 -0.35 -3.53
CA ALA A 13 -12.29 -0.45 -4.88
C ALA A 13 -13.82 -0.36 -4.86
N GLY A 14 -14.48 -1.24 -4.09
CA GLY A 14 -15.94 -1.32 -4.08
C GLY A 14 -16.60 -0.10 -3.45
N PHE A 15 -16.03 0.45 -2.37
CA PHE A 15 -16.55 1.66 -1.73
C PHE A 15 -16.52 2.87 -2.68
N ASN A 16 -15.37 3.13 -3.31
CA ASN A 16 -15.26 4.25 -4.25
C ASN A 16 -16.10 4.04 -5.51
N ALA A 17 -16.20 2.80 -6.00
CA ALA A 17 -17.09 2.47 -7.10
C ALA A 17 -18.57 2.75 -6.76
N ALA A 18 -19.02 2.36 -5.57
CA ALA A 18 -20.40 2.58 -5.14
C ALA A 18 -20.73 4.08 -5.04
N LEU A 19 -19.84 4.87 -4.44
CA LEU A 19 -20.01 6.33 -4.38
C LEU A 19 -20.01 6.97 -5.77
N ARG A 20 -19.08 6.54 -6.63
CA ARG A 20 -18.95 7.09 -7.99
C ARG A 20 -20.16 6.74 -8.86
N ALA A 21 -20.63 5.49 -8.81
CA ALA A 21 -21.82 5.04 -9.51
C ALA A 21 -23.08 5.79 -9.06
N LYS A 22 -23.24 5.99 -7.75
CA LYS A 22 -24.31 6.83 -7.19
C LYS A 22 -24.24 8.26 -7.72
N ALA A 23 -23.06 8.86 -7.79
CA ALA A 23 -22.89 10.22 -8.32
C ALA A 23 -23.30 10.34 -9.81
N HIS A 24 -23.26 9.23 -10.55
CA HIS A 24 -23.80 9.11 -11.91
C HIS A 24 -25.28 8.73 -11.97
N GLY A 25 -25.99 8.72 -10.84
CA GLY A 25 -27.43 8.47 -10.78
C GLY A 25 -27.83 7.00 -10.80
N LEU A 26 -26.88 6.07 -10.66
CA LEU A 26 -27.20 4.64 -10.62
C LEU A 26 -27.75 4.22 -9.26
N LYS A 27 -28.71 3.29 -9.27
CA LYS A 27 -29.20 2.62 -8.06
C LYS A 27 -28.23 1.50 -7.68
N VAL A 28 -27.56 1.63 -6.53
CA VAL A 28 -26.44 0.78 -6.13
C VAL A 28 -26.75 -0.05 -4.90
N ALA A 29 -26.43 -1.35 -4.93
CA ALA A 29 -26.27 -2.21 -3.76
C ALA A 29 -24.77 -2.42 -3.49
N LEU A 30 -24.32 -2.14 -2.27
CA LEU A 30 -22.97 -2.45 -1.78
C LEU A 30 -23.04 -3.61 -0.77
N ILE A 31 -22.44 -4.75 -1.11
CA ILE A 31 -22.54 -5.98 -0.33
C ILE A 31 -21.20 -6.25 0.35
N GLU A 32 -21.20 -6.43 1.67
CA GLU A 32 -20.00 -6.72 2.45
C GLU A 32 -20.30 -7.81 3.48
N LYS A 33 -19.44 -8.81 3.56
CA LYS A 33 -19.60 -9.93 4.51
C LYS A 33 -19.08 -9.63 5.93
N GLU A 34 -18.22 -8.64 6.05
CA GLU A 34 -17.56 -8.25 7.31
C GLU A 34 -17.85 -6.77 7.61
N GLN A 35 -16.81 -6.01 7.93
CA GLN A 35 -16.91 -4.59 8.24
C GLN A 35 -16.57 -3.76 7.00
N ILE A 36 -17.27 -2.65 6.83
CA ILE A 36 -16.99 -1.66 5.77
C ILE A 36 -15.52 -1.21 5.81
N GLY A 37 -14.95 -0.90 4.63
CA GLY A 37 -13.58 -0.41 4.48
C GLY A 37 -12.54 -1.48 4.16
N GLY A 38 -12.92 -2.76 4.18
CA GLY A 38 -12.09 -3.90 3.75
C GLY A 38 -10.76 -4.00 4.51
N THR A 39 -9.75 -4.57 3.85
CA THR A 39 -8.43 -4.82 4.45
C THR A 39 -7.73 -3.54 4.90
N CYS A 40 -7.68 -2.51 4.06
CA CYS A 40 -6.90 -1.30 4.33
C CYS A 40 -7.33 -0.60 5.63
N LEU A 41 -8.63 -0.39 5.81
CA LEU A 41 -9.14 0.28 7.02
C LEU A 41 -9.08 -0.62 8.26
N ASN A 42 -9.44 -1.90 8.13
CA ASN A 42 -9.69 -2.72 9.31
C ASN A 42 -8.46 -3.53 9.77
N ARG A 43 -7.57 -3.94 8.83
CA ARG A 43 -6.45 -4.87 9.10
C ARG A 43 -5.26 -4.70 8.15
N GLY A 44 -5.01 -3.46 7.71
CA GLY A 44 -3.92 -3.15 6.77
C GLY A 44 -3.32 -1.77 7.03
N CYS A 45 -3.51 -0.85 6.08
CA CYS A 45 -2.86 0.46 6.07
C CYS A 45 -3.11 1.26 7.35
N ILE A 46 -4.38 1.51 7.68
CA ILE A 46 -4.74 2.42 8.77
C ILE A 46 -4.24 1.91 10.13
N PRO A 47 -4.53 0.66 10.55
CA PRO A 47 -4.00 0.16 11.82
C PRO A 47 -2.47 0.15 11.86
N THR A 48 -1.79 -0.26 10.79
CA THR A 48 -0.32 -0.30 10.74
C THR A 48 0.27 1.10 10.90
N LYS A 49 -0.21 2.09 10.13
CA LYS A 49 0.31 3.47 10.18
C LYS A 49 0.00 4.13 11.53
N THR A 50 -1.13 3.80 12.15
CA THR A 50 -1.45 4.27 13.51
C THR A 50 -0.46 3.74 14.55
N LEU A 51 -0.08 2.47 14.45
CA LEU A 51 0.93 1.87 15.34
C LEU A 51 2.32 2.44 15.07
N LEU A 52 2.71 2.60 13.80
CA LEU A 52 3.99 3.20 13.39
C LEU A 52 4.13 4.64 13.90
N GLU A 53 3.07 5.44 13.82
CA GLU A 53 3.09 6.81 14.35
C GLU A 53 3.31 6.83 15.86
N SER A 54 2.68 5.93 16.62
CA SER A 54 2.93 5.80 18.05
C SER A 54 4.38 5.41 18.36
N ALA A 55 4.95 4.50 17.57
CA ALA A 55 6.35 4.09 17.69
C ALA A 55 7.32 5.23 17.31
N LYS A 56 6.97 6.05 16.31
CA LYS A 56 7.72 7.25 15.89
C LYS A 56 7.76 8.27 17.03
N ILE A 57 6.61 8.57 17.65
CA ILE A 57 6.53 9.49 18.80
C ILE A 57 7.37 8.96 19.97
N TYR A 58 7.31 7.66 20.27
CA TYR A 58 8.14 7.08 21.32
C TYR A 58 9.64 7.22 21.03
N THR A 59 10.06 6.97 19.77
CA THR A 59 11.46 7.16 19.35
C THR A 59 11.88 8.62 19.47
N LEU A 60 11.02 9.57 19.06
CA LEU A 60 11.27 11.00 19.19
C LEU A 60 11.39 11.43 20.65
N THR A 61 10.52 10.90 21.52
CA THR A 61 10.59 11.17 22.98
C THR A 61 11.92 10.70 23.59
N LYS A 62 12.46 9.57 23.16
CA LYS A 62 13.79 9.11 23.57
C LYS A 62 14.93 10.03 23.12
N LYS A 63 14.74 10.70 21.97
CA LYS A 63 15.69 11.66 21.40
C LYS A 63 15.45 13.10 21.84
N SER A 64 14.49 13.38 22.71
CA SER A 64 14.04 14.71 23.08
C SER A 64 15.16 15.64 23.58
N LYS A 65 16.21 15.07 24.18
CA LYS A 65 17.39 15.80 24.63
C LYS A 65 18.12 16.53 23.50
N THR A 66 18.10 16.00 22.27
CA THR A 66 18.65 16.67 21.07
C THR A 66 17.95 18.01 20.81
N PHE A 67 16.68 18.12 21.20
CA PHE A 67 15.85 19.32 21.07
C PHE A 67 15.83 20.20 22.34
N GLY A 68 16.70 19.91 23.34
CA GLY A 68 16.74 20.62 24.60
C GLY A 68 15.59 20.29 25.56
N ILE A 69 14.88 19.17 25.33
CA ILE A 69 13.74 18.75 26.16
C ILE A 69 14.15 17.53 26.99
N GLU A 70 14.07 17.64 28.30
CA GLU A 70 14.34 16.55 29.23
C GLU A 70 13.07 15.75 29.49
N THR A 71 13.15 14.43 29.34
CA THR A 71 12.09 13.49 29.71
C THR A 71 12.64 12.39 30.60
N THR A 72 11.87 11.99 31.61
CA THR A 72 12.29 10.95 32.56
C THR A 72 11.73 9.60 32.07
N ASN A 73 12.61 8.74 31.54
CA ASN A 73 12.38 7.33 31.21
C ASN A 73 11.00 7.01 30.59
N PRO A 74 10.73 7.47 29.36
CA PRO A 74 9.44 7.26 28.73
C PRO A 74 9.15 5.76 28.57
N GLN A 75 7.93 5.36 28.94
CA GLN A 75 7.47 3.98 28.88
C GLN A 75 6.38 3.81 27.81
N VAL A 76 6.35 2.63 27.19
CA VAL A 76 5.31 2.25 26.23
C VAL A 76 4.16 1.56 26.97
N ASN A 77 2.96 2.12 26.89
CA ASN A 77 1.74 1.41 27.24
C ASN A 77 1.12 0.81 25.97
N PHE A 78 1.43 -0.44 25.68
CA PHE A 78 1.00 -1.10 24.44
C PHE A 78 -0.53 -1.22 24.33
N SER A 79 -1.23 -1.40 25.46
CA SER A 79 -2.71 -1.47 25.45
C SER A 79 -3.35 -0.14 25.05
N GLU A 80 -2.80 0.99 25.48
CA GLU A 80 -3.27 2.31 25.06
C GLU A 80 -2.98 2.61 23.58
N ILE A 81 -1.83 2.14 23.07
CA ILE A 81 -1.53 2.21 21.62
C ILE A 81 -2.57 1.43 20.83
N GLN A 82 -2.94 0.24 21.28
CA GLN A 82 -3.98 -0.58 20.65
C GLN A 82 -5.37 0.08 20.76
N ALA A 83 -5.71 0.66 21.90
CA ALA A 83 -6.97 1.39 22.10
C ALA A 83 -7.07 2.59 21.16
N ARG A 84 -5.99 3.38 21.02
CA ARG A 84 -5.89 4.49 20.06
C ARG A 84 -6.12 4.01 18.62
N LYS A 85 -5.46 2.91 18.21
CA LYS A 85 -5.66 2.29 16.89
C LYS A 85 -7.12 1.93 16.64
N ASN A 86 -7.74 1.25 17.59
CA ASN A 86 -9.13 0.81 17.47
C ASN A 86 -10.10 2.01 17.37
N LYS A 87 -9.87 3.07 18.16
CA LYS A 87 -10.65 4.31 18.10
C LYS A 87 -10.58 4.97 16.72
N ILE A 88 -9.39 5.06 16.12
CA ILE A 88 -9.21 5.64 14.78
C ILE A 88 -9.93 4.82 13.72
N ILE A 89 -9.81 3.49 13.76
CA ILE A 89 -10.52 2.59 12.85
C ILE A 89 -12.04 2.80 12.96
N GLN A 90 -12.55 2.87 14.18
CA GLN A 90 -13.98 3.07 14.44
C GLN A 90 -14.47 4.40 13.88
N GLN A 91 -13.76 5.50 14.14
CA GLN A 91 -14.10 6.83 13.63
C GLN A 91 -14.14 6.86 12.09
N LEU A 92 -13.14 6.29 11.44
CA LEU A 92 -13.09 6.23 9.97
C LEU A 92 -14.20 5.35 9.39
N ARG A 93 -14.53 4.24 10.05
CA ARG A 93 -15.64 3.38 9.67
C ARG A 93 -16.98 4.12 9.73
N GLN A 94 -17.25 4.84 10.81
CA GLN A 94 -18.44 5.68 10.95
C GLN A 94 -18.52 6.75 9.84
N GLY A 95 -17.39 7.37 9.50
CA GLY A 95 -17.31 8.31 8.38
C GLY A 95 -17.67 7.66 7.03
N MET A 96 -17.17 6.45 6.76
CA MET A 96 -17.52 5.71 5.55
C MET A 96 -19.01 5.33 5.52
N GLU A 97 -19.56 4.85 6.63
CA GLU A 97 -20.98 4.53 6.76
C GLU A 97 -21.87 5.76 6.47
N PHE A 98 -21.50 6.92 7.02
CA PHE A 98 -22.20 8.19 6.75
C PHE A 98 -22.20 8.56 5.25
N MET A 99 -21.08 8.32 4.55
CA MET A 99 -20.96 8.62 3.12
C MET A 99 -21.85 7.73 2.23
N LEU A 100 -22.31 6.56 2.73
CA LEU A 100 -23.15 5.63 1.98
C LEU A 100 -24.60 6.10 1.81
N GLY A 101 -25.02 7.23 2.37
CA GLY A 101 -26.39 7.72 2.26
C GLY A 101 -26.95 7.59 0.83
N GLY A 102 -28.07 6.87 0.66
CA GLY A 102 -28.68 6.57 -0.65
C GLY A 102 -28.03 5.43 -1.45
N ILE A 103 -27.15 4.64 -0.82
CA ILE A 103 -26.65 3.35 -1.32
C ILE A 103 -27.20 2.27 -0.39
N ASP A 104 -27.77 1.21 -0.94
CA ASP A 104 -28.25 0.08 -0.16
C ASP A 104 -27.06 -0.77 0.31
N PHE A 105 -26.65 -0.60 1.57
CA PHE A 105 -25.59 -1.38 2.19
C PHE A 105 -26.15 -2.67 2.77
N ILE A 106 -25.65 -3.83 2.27
CA ILE A 106 -26.12 -5.15 2.65
C ILE A 106 -24.98 -5.90 3.35
N ASN A 107 -25.09 -6.08 4.65
CA ASN A 107 -24.09 -6.84 5.40
C ASN A 107 -24.38 -8.34 5.31
N ALA A 108 -23.88 -8.99 4.28
CA ALA A 108 -24.03 -10.42 4.02
C ALA A 108 -22.94 -10.96 3.08
N LYS A 109 -22.77 -12.28 3.07
CA LYS A 109 -21.94 -12.96 2.08
C LYS A 109 -22.67 -12.99 0.73
N ALA A 110 -21.95 -12.69 -0.35
CA ALA A 110 -22.47 -12.74 -1.72
C ALA A 110 -21.94 -13.95 -2.49
N ARG A 111 -22.75 -14.45 -3.42
CA ARG A 111 -22.38 -15.44 -4.45
C ARG A 111 -23.09 -15.10 -5.74
N VAL A 112 -22.36 -15.05 -6.84
CA VAL A 112 -22.92 -14.78 -8.17
C VAL A 112 -23.52 -16.06 -8.72
N LEU A 113 -24.81 -16.04 -9.03
CA LEU A 113 -25.56 -17.20 -9.53
C LEU A 113 -25.68 -17.19 -11.07
N SER A 114 -25.87 -15.99 -11.65
CA SER A 114 -25.91 -15.75 -13.08
C SER A 114 -25.24 -14.40 -13.39
N ASN A 115 -25.25 -13.98 -14.64
CA ASN A 115 -24.71 -12.69 -15.03
C ASN A 115 -25.47 -11.48 -14.44
N ASP A 116 -26.66 -11.67 -13.89
CA ASP A 116 -27.54 -10.62 -13.35
C ASP A 116 -28.09 -10.95 -11.97
N THR A 117 -27.90 -12.15 -11.43
CA THR A 117 -28.47 -12.60 -10.15
C THR A 117 -27.40 -12.90 -9.13
N ILE A 118 -27.51 -12.32 -7.94
CA ILE A 118 -26.60 -12.52 -6.82
C ILE A 118 -27.40 -13.05 -5.61
N GLU A 119 -26.91 -14.14 -5.04
CA GLU A 119 -27.35 -14.63 -3.72
C GLU A 119 -26.64 -13.79 -2.64
N VAL A 120 -27.40 -13.23 -1.73
CA VAL A 120 -26.92 -12.35 -0.65
C VAL A 120 -27.54 -12.80 0.67
N GLY A 121 -26.77 -13.60 1.43
CA GLY A 121 -27.31 -14.34 2.56
C GLY A 121 -28.40 -15.32 2.11
N GLU A 122 -29.63 -15.17 2.63
CA GLU A 122 -30.79 -16.01 2.28
C GLU A 122 -31.64 -15.44 1.13
N LYS A 123 -31.28 -14.27 0.61
CA LYS A 123 -32.04 -13.55 -0.43
C LYS A 123 -31.32 -13.61 -1.78
N LYS A 124 -32.07 -13.33 -2.83
CA LYS A 124 -31.54 -13.06 -4.16
C LYS A 124 -31.85 -11.63 -4.56
N ILE A 125 -30.92 -10.97 -5.20
CA ILE A 125 -31.10 -9.66 -5.81
C ILE A 125 -30.69 -9.73 -7.29
N ASN A 126 -31.27 -8.83 -8.09
CA ASN A 126 -30.94 -8.74 -9.53
C ASN A 126 -30.34 -7.36 -9.81
N ALA A 127 -29.26 -7.33 -10.59
CA ALA A 127 -28.57 -6.11 -10.99
C ALA A 127 -28.21 -6.15 -12.48
N LYS A 128 -28.27 -5.00 -13.16
CA LYS A 128 -27.85 -4.89 -14.56
C LYS A 128 -26.37 -5.16 -14.74
N PHE A 129 -25.56 -4.67 -13.79
CA PHE A 129 -24.11 -4.84 -13.74
C PHE A 129 -23.68 -5.37 -12.38
N ILE A 130 -22.59 -6.13 -12.37
CA ILE A 130 -21.95 -6.67 -11.18
C ILE A 130 -20.49 -6.20 -11.16
N LEU A 131 -20.03 -5.61 -10.06
CA LEU A 131 -18.63 -5.31 -9.81
C LEU A 131 -18.09 -6.19 -8.69
N ILE A 132 -17.10 -7.01 -8.98
CA ILE A 132 -16.40 -7.85 -8.01
C ILE A 132 -15.20 -7.07 -7.47
N ALA A 133 -15.23 -6.76 -6.16
CA ALA A 133 -14.20 -5.97 -5.45
C ALA A 133 -13.79 -6.63 -4.12
N THR A 134 -13.68 -7.97 -4.14
CA THR A 134 -13.50 -8.82 -2.96
C THR A 134 -12.09 -8.80 -2.37
N GLY A 135 -11.14 -8.14 -3.03
CA GLY A 135 -9.81 -7.87 -2.51
C GLY A 135 -8.91 -9.10 -2.41
N SER A 136 -8.06 -9.13 -1.39
CA SER A 136 -7.02 -10.15 -1.18
C SER A 136 -6.92 -10.58 0.28
N LYS A 137 -6.27 -11.75 0.51
CA LYS A 137 -5.93 -12.30 1.82
C LYS A 137 -4.43 -12.59 1.92
N PRO A 138 -3.83 -12.66 3.12
CA PRO A 138 -2.44 -13.11 3.30
C PRO A 138 -2.18 -14.46 2.64
N LEU A 139 -0.99 -14.59 2.03
CA LEU A 139 -0.55 -15.83 1.37
C LEU A 139 0.21 -16.72 2.37
N GLU A 140 -0.11 -18.01 2.39
CA GLU A 140 0.64 -19.03 3.09
C GLU A 140 1.66 -19.69 2.17
N LEU A 141 2.78 -20.13 2.74
CA LEU A 141 3.69 -21.05 2.05
C LEU A 141 3.18 -22.48 2.13
N LYS A 142 3.65 -23.35 1.23
CA LYS A 142 3.25 -24.76 1.24
C LYS A 142 3.58 -25.43 2.57
N ASP A 143 4.78 -25.15 3.07
CA ASP A 143 5.37 -25.84 4.22
C ASP A 143 5.30 -25.01 5.52
N ILE A 144 4.84 -23.74 5.46
CA ILE A 144 4.70 -22.83 6.62
C ILE A 144 3.29 -22.25 6.59
N LYS A 145 2.45 -22.70 7.53
CA LYS A 145 1.04 -22.32 7.65
C LYS A 145 0.80 -21.43 8.86
N PHE A 146 -0.23 -20.59 8.77
CA PHE A 146 -0.70 -19.85 9.94
C PHE A 146 -1.32 -20.80 10.97
N ASP A 147 -0.86 -20.73 12.22
CA ASP A 147 -1.48 -21.44 13.35
C ASP A 147 -2.24 -20.48 14.27
N GLY A 148 -2.18 -19.18 13.98
CA GLY A 148 -2.84 -18.12 14.74
C GLY A 148 -2.25 -17.87 16.14
N ARG A 149 -1.13 -18.53 16.49
CA ARG A 149 -0.46 -18.44 17.80
C ARG A 149 1.01 -18.07 17.66
N LYS A 150 1.81 -18.97 17.08
CA LYS A 150 3.25 -18.82 16.88
C LYS A 150 3.54 -18.24 15.49
N ILE A 151 2.92 -18.79 14.46
CA ILE A 151 3.05 -18.34 13.07
C ILE A 151 1.77 -17.60 12.70
N ILE A 152 1.90 -16.29 12.54
CA ILE A 152 0.77 -15.39 12.33
C ILE A 152 0.91 -14.58 11.04
N SER A 153 -0.21 -14.07 10.55
CA SER A 153 -0.27 -13.17 9.42
C SER A 153 -0.26 -11.70 9.86
N SER A 154 -0.31 -10.81 8.85
CA SER A 154 -0.49 -9.36 9.08
C SER A 154 -1.82 -9.00 9.75
N ASN A 155 -2.79 -9.91 9.83
CA ASN A 155 -4.07 -9.67 10.52
C ASN A 155 -3.93 -9.83 12.03
N GLU A 156 -3.29 -10.91 12.47
CA GLU A 156 -3.17 -11.23 13.89
C GLU A 156 -2.18 -10.31 14.60
N ILE A 157 -1.05 -9.98 13.95
CA ILE A 157 -0.02 -9.10 14.54
C ILE A 157 -0.55 -7.71 14.91
N LEU A 158 -1.55 -7.22 14.18
CA LEU A 158 -2.23 -5.95 14.47
C LEU A 158 -3.10 -5.99 15.72
N ASN A 159 -3.40 -7.18 16.25
CA ASN A 159 -4.30 -7.39 17.38
C ASN A 159 -3.61 -8.03 18.60
N LEU A 160 -2.29 -7.98 18.65
CA LEU A 160 -1.52 -8.45 19.81
C LEU A 160 -1.91 -7.67 21.06
N LYS A 161 -1.96 -8.34 22.21
CA LYS A 161 -2.23 -7.72 23.50
C LYS A 161 -1.00 -7.07 24.11
N GLU A 162 0.18 -7.59 23.78
CA GLU A 162 1.49 -7.11 24.23
C GLU A 162 2.51 -7.19 23.09
N SER A 163 3.57 -6.40 23.19
CA SER A 163 4.68 -6.46 22.23
C SER A 163 5.53 -7.72 22.49
N PRO A 164 5.85 -8.52 21.47
CA PRO A 164 6.73 -9.67 21.62
C PRO A 164 8.16 -9.20 21.98
N ARG A 165 8.91 -10.06 22.70
CA ARG A 165 10.34 -9.79 22.97
C ARG A 165 11.20 -10.05 21.75
N SER A 166 10.81 -11.06 20.96
CA SER A 166 11.50 -11.45 19.72
C SER A 166 10.52 -11.76 18.60
N LEU A 167 10.81 -11.27 17.39
CA LEU A 167 9.98 -11.42 16.22
C LEU A 167 10.83 -11.85 15.01
N LEU A 168 10.52 -13.01 14.45
CA LEU A 168 11.03 -13.43 13.15
C LEU A 168 10.02 -13.02 12.07
N ILE A 169 10.47 -12.29 11.07
CA ILE A 169 9.67 -11.89 9.92
C ILE A 169 10.13 -12.68 8.70
N ILE A 170 9.23 -13.45 8.11
CA ILE A 170 9.46 -14.17 6.86
C ILE A 170 8.80 -13.38 5.73
N GLY A 171 9.63 -12.75 4.89
CA GLY A 171 9.28 -11.83 3.82
C GLY A 171 9.73 -10.40 4.08
N GLY A 172 10.69 -9.92 3.31
CA GLY A 172 11.25 -8.55 3.37
C GLY A 172 10.53 -7.55 2.46
N GLY A 173 9.26 -7.80 2.11
CA GLY A 173 8.42 -6.86 1.39
C GLY A 173 7.94 -5.69 2.27
N VAL A 174 7.04 -4.86 1.72
CA VAL A 174 6.51 -3.65 2.40
C VAL A 174 5.98 -3.98 3.80
N ILE A 175 5.12 -5.00 3.92
CA ILE A 175 4.51 -5.40 5.19
C ILE A 175 5.59 -5.80 6.20
N GLY A 176 6.54 -6.65 5.80
CA GLY A 176 7.60 -7.12 6.68
C GLY A 176 8.51 -5.99 7.15
N CYS A 177 8.90 -5.08 6.26
CA CYS A 177 9.75 -3.93 6.61
C CYS A 177 9.03 -2.94 7.54
N GLU A 178 7.73 -2.69 7.33
CA GLU A 178 6.95 -1.81 8.22
C GLU A 178 6.81 -2.39 9.63
N PHE A 179 6.48 -3.69 9.75
CA PHE A 179 6.43 -4.33 11.08
C PHE A 179 7.80 -4.46 11.73
N ALA A 180 8.87 -4.66 10.95
CA ALA A 180 10.23 -4.64 11.50
C ALA A 180 10.56 -3.27 12.09
N SER A 181 10.24 -2.19 11.37
CA SER A 181 10.43 -0.82 11.85
C SER A 181 9.62 -0.55 13.12
N LEU A 182 8.34 -0.94 13.14
CA LEU A 182 7.43 -0.80 14.27
C LEU A 182 7.96 -1.48 15.55
N PHE A 183 8.17 -2.80 15.47
CA PHE A 183 8.49 -3.59 16.64
C PHE A 183 9.91 -3.35 17.15
N SER A 184 10.87 -3.08 16.26
CA SER A 184 12.22 -2.66 16.65
C SER A 184 12.19 -1.34 17.43
N ALA A 185 11.42 -0.35 16.98
CA ALA A 185 11.25 0.93 17.70
C ALA A 185 10.66 0.76 19.10
N LEU A 186 9.80 -0.26 19.28
CA LEU A 186 9.21 -0.62 20.58
C LEU A 186 10.09 -1.52 21.45
N GLY A 187 11.32 -1.85 20.99
CA GLY A 187 12.31 -2.61 21.77
C GLY A 187 12.31 -4.13 21.54
N CYS A 188 11.53 -4.62 20.59
CA CYS A 188 11.54 -6.03 20.20
C CYS A 188 12.82 -6.39 19.43
N GLN A 189 13.37 -7.58 19.68
CA GLN A 189 14.45 -8.14 18.86
C GLN A 189 13.90 -8.67 17.54
N VAL A 190 14.20 -7.99 16.42
CA VAL A 190 13.63 -8.30 15.11
C VAL A 190 14.66 -8.93 14.19
N SER A 191 14.23 -10.00 13.50
CA SER A 191 14.98 -10.62 12.40
C SER A 191 14.08 -10.71 11.16
N ILE A 192 14.63 -10.34 9.98
CA ILE A 192 13.96 -10.48 8.69
C ILE A 192 14.69 -11.52 7.86
N VAL A 193 13.94 -12.42 7.26
CA VAL A 193 14.43 -13.38 6.26
C VAL A 193 13.70 -13.13 4.95
N GLU A 194 14.46 -12.92 3.88
CA GLU A 194 13.96 -12.65 2.54
C GLU A 194 14.61 -13.59 1.53
N LEU A 195 13.79 -14.23 0.70
CA LEU A 195 14.25 -15.14 -0.36
C LEU A 195 14.99 -14.39 -1.48
N MET A 196 14.54 -13.17 -1.79
CA MET A 196 15.13 -12.35 -2.85
C MET A 196 16.44 -11.72 -2.40
N PRO A 197 17.30 -11.24 -3.35
CA PRO A 197 18.62 -10.69 -3.02
C PRO A 197 18.59 -9.33 -2.30
N GLN A 198 17.42 -8.73 -2.11
CA GLN A 198 17.25 -7.44 -1.43
C GLN A 198 15.93 -7.37 -0.69
N LEU A 199 15.85 -6.50 0.32
CA LEU A 199 14.58 -6.05 0.88
C LEU A 199 13.78 -5.28 -0.19
N LEU A 200 12.45 -5.21 0.00
CA LEU A 200 11.55 -4.49 -0.90
C LEU A 200 11.76 -4.86 -2.38
N PRO A 201 11.57 -6.12 -2.79
CA PRO A 201 11.73 -6.52 -4.18
C PRO A 201 10.91 -5.62 -5.12
N GLY A 202 11.54 -5.13 -6.19
CA GLY A 202 10.91 -4.21 -7.17
C GLY A 202 11.11 -2.72 -6.88
N ILE A 203 11.63 -2.34 -5.71
CA ILE A 203 12.10 -0.98 -5.41
C ILE A 203 13.55 -0.81 -5.91
N ASP A 204 13.94 0.44 -6.20
CA ASP A 204 15.30 0.79 -6.60
C ASP A 204 16.33 0.19 -5.63
N LYS A 205 17.41 -0.42 -6.20
CA LYS A 205 18.40 -1.17 -5.42
C LYS A 205 19.15 -0.32 -4.40
N GLU A 206 19.42 0.95 -4.72
CA GLU A 206 20.13 1.83 -3.80
C GLU A 206 19.25 2.21 -2.61
N ILE A 207 17.96 2.41 -2.84
CA ILE A 207 16.95 2.63 -1.79
C ILE A 207 16.87 1.40 -0.87
N ALA A 208 16.72 0.21 -1.46
CA ALA A 208 16.62 -1.04 -0.69
C ALA A 208 17.88 -1.29 0.16
N LYS A 209 19.08 -1.07 -0.43
CA LYS A 209 20.36 -1.19 0.29
C LYS A 209 20.50 -0.16 1.40
N LYS A 210 20.05 1.07 1.17
CA LYS A 210 20.06 2.12 2.20
C LYS A 210 19.17 1.73 3.37
N LEU A 211 17.95 1.24 3.11
CA LEU A 211 17.06 0.74 4.16
C LEU A 211 17.70 -0.40 4.96
N GLU A 212 18.29 -1.38 4.27
CA GLU A 212 18.99 -2.50 4.93
C GLU A 212 20.11 -2.02 5.85
N THR A 213 20.90 -1.04 5.39
CA THR A 213 21.96 -0.43 6.19
C THR A 213 21.39 0.25 7.45
N VAL A 214 20.30 0.99 7.32
CA VAL A 214 19.63 1.64 8.45
C VAL A 214 19.06 0.61 9.41
N PHE A 215 18.42 -0.43 8.89
CA PHE A 215 17.87 -1.51 9.72
C PHE A 215 18.97 -2.20 10.55
N LYS A 216 20.11 -2.52 9.94
CA LYS A 216 21.27 -3.11 10.65
C LYS A 216 21.80 -2.17 11.74
N LYS A 217 21.88 -0.86 11.48
CA LYS A 217 22.26 0.15 12.50
C LYS A 217 21.27 0.19 13.67
N LYS A 218 19.99 -0.04 13.41
CA LYS A 218 18.92 -0.12 14.43
C LYS A 218 18.85 -1.49 15.13
N GLY A 219 19.77 -2.41 14.84
CA GLY A 219 19.83 -3.74 15.45
C GLY A 219 18.89 -4.78 14.86
N ILE A 220 18.20 -4.48 13.74
CA ILE A 220 17.40 -5.45 13.01
C ILE A 220 18.32 -6.39 12.23
N LYS A 221 18.22 -7.68 12.46
CA LYS A 221 18.96 -8.70 11.71
C LYS A 221 18.29 -8.90 10.35
N VAL A 222 19.05 -8.79 9.26
CA VAL A 222 18.53 -8.95 7.90
C VAL A 222 19.33 -10.05 7.18
N ALA A 223 18.63 -11.08 6.72
CA ALA A 223 19.16 -12.17 5.90
C ALA A 223 18.40 -12.22 4.57
N THR A 224 19.02 -11.74 3.51
CA THR A 224 18.53 -11.87 2.12
C THR A 224 19.11 -13.11 1.46
N ASN A 225 18.61 -13.53 0.28
CA ASN A 225 18.94 -14.78 -0.39
C ASN A 225 18.79 -16.02 0.52
N THR A 226 17.80 -16.00 1.42
CA THR A 226 17.64 -17.04 2.44
C THR A 226 16.26 -17.66 2.35
N ASP A 227 16.21 -19.00 2.15
CA ASP A 227 14.95 -19.75 2.15
C ASP A 227 14.51 -20.03 3.59
N ALA A 228 13.29 -19.60 3.90
CA ALA A 228 12.70 -19.78 5.23
C ALA A 228 12.46 -21.24 5.64
N LYS A 229 12.46 -22.17 4.70
CA LYS A 229 12.30 -23.62 4.97
C LYS A 229 13.38 -24.21 5.88
N ASN A 230 14.55 -23.58 5.88
CA ASN A 230 15.71 -24.03 6.65
C ASN A 230 15.82 -23.38 8.04
N LEU A 231 14.81 -22.59 8.44
CA LEU A 231 14.83 -21.87 9.70
C LEU A 231 14.13 -22.68 10.80
N ASP A 232 14.71 -22.65 11.98
CA ASP A 232 14.03 -23.07 13.21
C ASP A 232 13.34 -21.84 13.86
N PRO A 233 12.01 -21.76 13.79
CA PRO A 233 11.27 -20.64 14.36
C PRO A 233 11.11 -20.74 15.89
N SER A 234 11.56 -21.83 16.53
CA SER A 234 11.32 -22.12 17.95
C SER A 234 11.94 -21.07 18.88
N HIS A 235 13.06 -20.47 18.48
CA HIS A 235 13.81 -19.49 19.27
C HIS A 235 13.19 -18.09 19.35
N ASN A 236 12.16 -17.81 18.56
CA ASN A 236 11.46 -16.53 18.58
C ASN A 236 10.14 -16.64 19.33
N ASP A 237 9.68 -15.58 20.01
CA ASP A 237 8.36 -15.57 20.63
C ASP A 237 7.25 -15.66 19.56
N LEU A 238 7.46 -14.98 18.43
CA LEU A 238 6.48 -14.88 17.37
C LEU A 238 7.14 -14.90 15.97
N VAL A 239 6.42 -15.46 15.00
CA VAL A 239 6.81 -15.47 13.57
C VAL A 239 5.73 -14.79 12.76
N LEU A 240 6.10 -13.73 12.05
CA LEU A 240 5.22 -13.06 11.07
C LEU A 240 5.52 -13.62 9.67
N LEU A 241 4.56 -14.32 9.08
CA LEU A 241 4.65 -14.74 7.68
C LEU A 241 3.96 -13.71 6.78
N CYS A 242 4.73 -13.00 5.95
CA CYS A 242 4.25 -11.92 5.08
C CYS A 242 4.91 -11.94 3.69
N VAL A 243 4.83 -13.09 3.02
CA VAL A 243 5.43 -13.39 1.71
C VAL A 243 4.55 -12.99 0.52
N GLY A 244 3.53 -12.19 0.74
CA GLY A 244 2.61 -11.69 -0.26
C GLY A 244 1.15 -11.91 0.07
N ARG A 245 0.30 -11.67 -0.93
CA ARG A 245 -1.16 -11.77 -0.81
C ARG A 245 -1.72 -12.54 -2.00
N THR A 246 -2.90 -13.13 -1.84
CA THR A 246 -3.63 -13.82 -2.89
C THR A 246 -5.04 -13.26 -3.01
N SER A 247 -5.58 -13.20 -4.23
CA SER A 247 -6.93 -12.71 -4.51
C SER A 247 -8.00 -13.58 -3.87
N VAL A 248 -9.09 -12.96 -3.41
CA VAL A 248 -10.25 -13.65 -2.81
C VAL A 248 -11.31 -13.83 -3.87
N THR A 249 -11.37 -15.01 -4.46
CA THR A 249 -12.32 -15.39 -5.52
C THR A 249 -13.07 -16.68 -5.19
N GLU A 250 -12.65 -17.37 -4.16
CA GLU A 250 -13.26 -18.63 -3.71
C GLU A 250 -14.69 -18.40 -3.17
N GLY A 251 -15.61 -19.31 -3.52
CA GLY A 251 -16.98 -19.31 -3.03
C GLY A 251 -17.88 -18.25 -3.67
N LEU A 252 -17.40 -17.49 -4.65
CA LEU A 252 -18.18 -16.48 -5.38
C LEU A 252 -19.01 -17.06 -6.53
N GLY A 253 -18.85 -18.33 -6.90
CA GLY A 253 -19.59 -18.96 -8.02
C GLY A 253 -19.03 -18.65 -9.40
N LEU A 254 -17.82 -18.10 -9.51
CA LEU A 254 -17.22 -17.59 -10.76
C LEU A 254 -16.94 -18.71 -11.76
N ASP A 255 -16.59 -19.89 -11.28
CA ASP A 255 -16.34 -21.10 -12.08
C ASP A 255 -17.58 -21.53 -12.89
N LYS A 256 -18.76 -21.50 -12.25
CA LYS A 256 -20.03 -21.84 -12.89
C LYS A 256 -20.43 -20.88 -13.99
N LEU A 257 -19.96 -19.62 -13.90
CA LEU A 257 -20.20 -18.60 -14.90
C LEU A 257 -19.14 -18.58 -16.00
N GLY A 258 -18.10 -19.41 -15.89
CA GLY A 258 -16.98 -19.42 -16.83
C GLY A 258 -16.16 -18.13 -16.81
N ILE A 259 -16.13 -17.39 -15.68
CA ILE A 259 -15.25 -16.23 -15.51
C ILE A 259 -13.81 -16.70 -15.47
N LYS A 260 -12.97 -16.13 -16.34
CA LYS A 260 -11.57 -16.51 -16.49
C LYS A 260 -10.73 -16.05 -15.32
N LEU A 261 -9.94 -16.97 -14.75
CA LEU A 261 -9.01 -16.71 -13.67
C LEU A 261 -7.57 -17.06 -14.11
N GLU A 262 -6.61 -16.26 -13.67
CA GLU A 262 -5.19 -16.62 -13.66
C GLU A 262 -4.76 -16.90 -12.21
N LYS A 263 -4.56 -18.15 -11.86
CA LYS A 263 -4.44 -18.60 -10.45
C LYS A 263 -5.73 -18.26 -9.69
N SER A 264 -5.68 -17.31 -8.75
CA SER A 264 -6.85 -16.81 -8.01
C SER A 264 -7.35 -15.45 -8.49
N ARG A 265 -6.70 -14.83 -9.50
CA ARG A 265 -6.98 -13.48 -9.95
C ARG A 265 -7.98 -13.48 -11.12
N ILE A 266 -9.00 -12.64 -11.05
CA ILE A 266 -9.96 -12.42 -12.15
C ILE A 266 -9.23 -11.72 -13.31
N ILE A 267 -9.35 -12.28 -14.52
CA ILE A 267 -8.82 -11.64 -15.74
C ILE A 267 -9.80 -10.58 -16.20
N VAL A 268 -9.29 -9.36 -16.37
CA VAL A 268 -10.05 -8.22 -16.91
C VAL A 268 -9.26 -7.53 -18.02
N ASP A 269 -10.00 -6.87 -18.92
CA ASP A 269 -9.43 -5.98 -19.92
C ASP A 269 -8.98 -4.62 -19.34
N GLU A 270 -8.58 -3.70 -20.21
CA GLU A 270 -8.18 -2.33 -19.82
C GLU A 270 -9.33 -1.50 -19.27
N HIS A 271 -10.57 -1.88 -19.54
CA HIS A 271 -11.80 -1.23 -19.05
C HIS A 271 -12.34 -1.87 -17.79
N LEU A 272 -11.59 -2.83 -17.20
CA LEU A 272 -11.95 -3.62 -15.99
C LEU A 272 -13.13 -4.58 -16.22
N LYS A 273 -13.49 -4.91 -17.49
CA LYS A 273 -14.47 -5.93 -17.83
C LYS A 273 -13.88 -7.33 -17.75
N THR A 274 -14.65 -8.27 -17.26
CA THR A 274 -14.34 -9.70 -17.38
C THR A 274 -14.73 -10.21 -18.79
N ASN A 275 -14.56 -11.50 -19.03
CA ASN A 275 -15.08 -12.12 -20.25
C ASN A 275 -16.63 -12.22 -20.29
N ILE A 276 -17.33 -11.80 -19.24
CA ILE A 276 -18.79 -11.65 -19.21
C ILE A 276 -19.12 -10.16 -19.27
N SER A 277 -19.86 -9.74 -20.29
CA SER A 277 -19.97 -8.34 -20.72
C SER A 277 -20.49 -7.34 -19.67
N ASN A 278 -21.29 -7.79 -18.71
CA ASN A 278 -21.86 -6.97 -17.64
C ASN A 278 -21.26 -7.27 -16.24
N ILE A 279 -20.17 -8.05 -16.17
CA ILE A 279 -19.43 -8.31 -14.94
C ILE A 279 -18.05 -7.68 -15.04
N TYR A 280 -17.76 -6.82 -14.07
CA TYR A 280 -16.52 -6.10 -13.90
C TYR A 280 -15.77 -6.62 -12.67
N ALA A 281 -14.46 -6.39 -12.61
CA ALA A 281 -13.69 -6.63 -11.38
C ALA A 281 -12.62 -5.57 -11.19
N ALA A 282 -12.39 -5.14 -9.93
CA ALA A 282 -11.45 -4.08 -9.60
C ALA A 282 -10.70 -4.35 -8.29
N GLY A 283 -9.50 -3.77 -8.16
CA GLY A 283 -8.63 -3.91 -7.00
C GLY A 283 -7.90 -5.26 -6.96
N ASP A 284 -7.52 -5.70 -5.75
CA ASP A 284 -6.63 -6.84 -5.52
C ASP A 284 -7.15 -8.18 -6.08
N CYS A 285 -8.45 -8.31 -6.28
CA CYS A 285 -9.02 -9.52 -6.89
C CYS A 285 -8.80 -9.60 -8.40
N ALA A 286 -8.44 -8.48 -9.07
CA ALA A 286 -8.31 -8.38 -10.51
C ALA A 286 -6.92 -7.95 -11.00
N ARG A 287 -6.04 -7.43 -10.13
CA ARG A 287 -4.73 -6.89 -10.52
C ARG A 287 -3.58 -7.46 -9.69
N LYS A 288 -2.36 -7.43 -10.26
CA LYS A 288 -1.12 -7.83 -9.56
C LYS A 288 -0.68 -6.76 -8.57
N THR A 289 -0.89 -5.49 -8.90
CA THR A 289 -0.56 -4.35 -8.03
C THR A 289 -1.64 -4.18 -6.98
N MET A 290 -1.37 -4.68 -5.78
CA MET A 290 -2.32 -4.71 -4.65
C MET A 290 -2.10 -3.50 -3.75
N MET A 291 -2.58 -2.31 -4.19
CA MET A 291 -2.46 -1.04 -3.47
C MET A 291 -3.82 -0.38 -3.31
N ALA A 292 -4.11 0.16 -2.12
CA ALA A 292 -5.41 0.71 -1.78
C ALA A 292 -5.83 1.90 -2.67
N HIS A 293 -4.91 2.84 -2.95
CA HIS A 293 -5.16 3.98 -3.80
C HIS A 293 -5.39 3.58 -5.27
N PHE A 294 -4.66 2.57 -5.76
CA PHE A 294 -4.90 2.03 -7.09
C PHE A 294 -6.24 1.30 -7.18
N ALA A 295 -6.60 0.53 -6.15
CA ALA A 295 -7.91 -0.11 -6.05
C ALA A 295 -9.05 0.94 -6.05
N ALA A 296 -8.91 2.05 -5.33
CA ALA A 296 -9.88 3.16 -5.34
C ALA A 296 -10.04 3.77 -6.73
N TYR A 297 -8.91 4.08 -7.39
CA TYR A 297 -8.91 4.57 -8.77
C TYR A 297 -9.63 3.62 -9.72
N GLN A 298 -9.32 2.32 -9.67
CA GLN A 298 -9.98 1.30 -10.50
C GLN A 298 -11.48 1.20 -10.21
N GLY A 299 -11.88 1.30 -8.94
CA GLY A 299 -13.29 1.33 -8.57
C GLY A 299 -14.04 2.48 -9.25
N CYS A 300 -13.45 3.68 -9.27
CA CYS A 300 -14.03 4.84 -9.96
C CYS A 300 -14.12 4.60 -11.48
N ILE A 301 -13.05 4.10 -12.12
CA ILE A 301 -13.03 3.81 -13.55
C ILE A 301 -14.11 2.75 -13.91
N ALA A 302 -14.21 1.67 -13.13
CA ALA A 302 -15.23 0.66 -13.36
C ALA A 302 -16.66 1.24 -13.28
N ALA A 303 -16.92 2.08 -12.27
CA ALA A 303 -18.21 2.73 -12.10
C ALA A 303 -18.54 3.70 -13.25
N GLU A 304 -17.58 4.48 -13.73
CA GLU A 304 -17.73 5.38 -14.87
C GLU A 304 -18.01 4.60 -16.17
N ASN A 305 -17.26 3.51 -16.41
CA ASN A 305 -17.47 2.64 -17.57
C ASN A 305 -18.82 1.92 -17.56
N ILE A 306 -19.36 1.64 -16.37
CA ILE A 306 -20.70 1.08 -16.20
C ILE A 306 -21.76 2.14 -16.46
N ALA A 307 -21.54 3.38 -15.99
CA ALA A 307 -22.49 4.47 -16.13
C ALA A 307 -22.57 5.01 -17.57
N ASP A 308 -21.45 5.04 -18.29
CA ASP A 308 -21.36 5.48 -19.68
C ASP A 308 -20.56 4.50 -20.54
N PRO A 309 -21.20 3.43 -21.05
CA PRO A 309 -20.54 2.45 -21.92
C PRO A 309 -20.09 2.99 -23.30
N SER A 310 -20.51 4.20 -23.67
CA SER A 310 -20.14 4.83 -24.95
C SER A 310 -18.80 5.55 -24.90
N HIS A 311 -18.31 5.91 -23.68
CA HIS A 311 -17.05 6.62 -23.46
C HIS A 311 -16.18 5.88 -22.43
N LEU A 312 -15.69 4.70 -22.81
CA LEU A 312 -14.92 3.85 -21.92
C LEU A 312 -13.56 4.47 -21.58
N LYS A 313 -13.21 4.44 -20.30
CA LYS A 313 -11.90 4.84 -19.76
C LYS A 313 -11.01 3.62 -19.52
N ASN A 314 -9.73 3.78 -19.79
CA ASN A 314 -8.74 2.75 -19.50
C ASN A 314 -8.24 2.87 -18.07
N SER A 315 -8.08 1.74 -17.39
CA SER A 315 -7.35 1.66 -16.15
C SER A 315 -5.85 1.71 -16.46
N ASN A 316 -5.22 2.85 -16.18
CA ASN A 316 -3.79 3.01 -16.40
C ASN A 316 -2.99 2.45 -15.22
N ASP A 317 -2.22 1.40 -15.47
CA ASP A 317 -1.40 0.70 -14.47
C ASP A 317 0.03 1.30 -14.37
N SER A 318 0.35 2.34 -15.16
CA SER A 318 1.64 3.03 -15.11
C SER A 318 1.67 4.10 -14.02
N ASN A 319 2.86 4.41 -13.55
CA ASN A 319 3.13 5.53 -12.65
C ASN A 319 2.33 5.50 -11.32
N ILE A 320 2.04 4.29 -10.82
CA ILE A 320 1.40 4.12 -9.51
C ILE A 320 2.45 4.39 -8.44
N PRO A 321 2.26 5.38 -7.55
CA PRO A 321 3.21 5.63 -6.47
C PRO A 321 3.18 4.49 -5.45
N ASN A 322 4.36 4.12 -4.94
CA ASN A 322 4.53 3.14 -3.88
C ASN A 322 5.14 3.80 -2.66
N CYS A 323 4.53 3.62 -1.51
CA CYS A 323 4.95 4.18 -0.23
C CYS A 323 5.20 3.07 0.80
N VAL A 324 6.33 3.17 1.50
CA VAL A 324 6.69 2.28 2.61
C VAL A 324 6.93 3.13 3.85
N PHE A 325 6.16 2.90 4.89
CA PHE A 325 6.14 3.71 6.11
C PHE A 325 7.13 3.17 7.16
N THR A 326 8.34 2.83 6.71
CA THR A 326 9.46 2.52 7.58
C THR A 326 10.03 3.81 8.18
N ASP A 327 11.03 3.68 9.03
CA ASP A 327 11.84 4.81 9.51
C ASP A 327 13.31 4.54 9.12
N PRO A 328 13.84 5.27 8.10
CA PRO A 328 13.21 6.33 7.29
C PRO A 328 12.10 5.83 6.34
N GLU A 329 11.18 6.74 5.95
CA GLU A 329 10.13 6.47 4.98
C GLU A 329 10.70 6.27 3.58
N ILE A 330 9.95 5.54 2.72
CA ILE A 330 10.29 5.40 1.30
C ILE A 330 9.09 5.77 0.45
N GLY A 331 9.34 6.55 -0.62
CA GLY A 331 8.41 6.82 -1.68
C GLY A 331 9.03 6.52 -3.04
N SER A 332 8.28 5.92 -3.96
CA SER A 332 8.77 5.68 -5.33
C SER A 332 7.63 5.77 -6.35
N VAL A 333 7.96 6.18 -7.57
CA VAL A 333 7.00 6.24 -8.68
C VAL A 333 7.75 6.14 -10.02
N GLY A 334 7.10 5.59 -11.04
CA GLY A 334 7.65 5.44 -12.37
C GLY A 334 8.75 4.37 -12.46
N LEU A 335 9.72 4.54 -13.34
CA LEU A 335 10.76 3.55 -13.63
C LEU A 335 11.90 3.61 -12.61
N THR A 336 12.37 2.45 -12.18
CA THR A 336 13.68 2.35 -11.54
C THR A 336 14.81 2.49 -12.58
N GLN A 337 16.02 2.76 -12.12
CA GLN A 337 17.20 2.83 -13.00
C GLN A 337 17.39 1.54 -13.82
N GLU A 338 17.21 0.39 -13.19
CA GLU A 338 17.31 -0.91 -13.84
C GLU A 338 16.22 -1.14 -14.88
N GLN A 339 15.00 -0.74 -14.57
CA GLN A 339 13.88 -0.85 -15.52
C GLN A 339 14.06 0.05 -16.73
N ALA A 340 14.54 1.28 -16.56
CA ALA A 340 14.84 2.19 -17.65
C ALA A 340 15.98 1.65 -18.55
N LYS A 341 17.06 1.16 -17.94
CA LYS A 341 18.15 0.49 -18.68
C LYS A 341 17.68 -0.76 -19.42
N GLY A 342 16.81 -1.58 -18.79
CA GLY A 342 16.24 -2.77 -19.43
C GLY A 342 15.34 -2.44 -20.63
N LYS A 343 14.82 -1.22 -20.71
CA LYS A 343 14.08 -0.68 -21.85
C LYS A 343 14.96 0.03 -22.88
N ASN A 344 16.29 0.02 -22.71
CA ASN A 344 17.27 0.72 -23.54
C ASN A 344 17.04 2.23 -23.64
N ILE A 345 16.53 2.85 -22.56
CA ILE A 345 16.39 4.30 -22.49
C ILE A 345 17.71 4.89 -21.99
N ASP A 346 18.26 5.88 -22.71
CA ASP A 346 19.43 6.63 -22.23
C ASP A 346 18.99 7.64 -21.17
N ILE A 347 19.37 7.35 -19.93
CA ILE A 347 18.89 8.07 -18.77
C ILE A 347 19.95 8.93 -18.11
N ARG A 348 19.49 10.02 -17.50
CA ARG A 348 20.22 10.79 -16.49
C ARG A 348 19.72 10.37 -15.11
N VAL A 349 20.60 10.32 -14.13
CA VAL A 349 20.27 10.00 -12.73
C VAL A 349 20.76 11.13 -11.87
N ASN A 350 19.82 11.84 -11.25
CA ASN A 350 20.07 12.94 -10.34
C ASN A 350 19.83 12.48 -8.89
N LYS A 351 20.69 12.95 -7.96
CA LYS A 351 20.57 12.64 -6.54
C LYS A 351 20.83 13.85 -5.68
N PHE A 352 20.18 13.87 -4.50
CA PHE A 352 20.43 14.86 -3.46
C PHE A 352 20.27 14.21 -2.08
N ASP A 353 21.27 14.37 -1.22
CA ASP A 353 21.26 13.84 0.13
C ASP A 353 20.53 14.79 1.11
N PHE A 354 19.65 14.26 1.96
CA PHE A 354 18.96 15.05 2.99
C PHE A 354 19.91 15.72 3.96
N LEU A 355 21.14 15.21 4.12
CA LEU A 355 22.19 15.84 4.94
C LEU A 355 22.51 17.27 4.49
N GLY A 356 22.36 17.58 3.20
CA GLY A 356 22.56 18.92 2.62
C GLY A 356 21.38 19.88 2.83
N LEU A 357 20.24 19.41 3.36
CA LEU A 357 19.01 20.20 3.41
C LEU A 357 18.78 20.81 4.80
N GLY A 358 18.56 22.14 4.84
CA GLY A 358 18.34 22.87 6.10
C GLY A 358 17.19 22.31 6.94
N MET A 359 16.04 22.02 6.29
CA MET A 359 14.87 21.47 7.00
C MET A 359 15.12 20.08 7.59
N ALA A 360 15.86 19.23 6.90
CA ALA A 360 16.24 17.91 7.43
C ALA A 360 17.11 18.00 8.68
N ARG A 361 18.02 19.00 8.74
CA ARG A 361 18.82 19.30 9.91
C ARG A 361 17.99 19.85 11.07
N ILE A 362 17.03 20.74 10.79
CA ILE A 362 16.08 21.26 11.80
C ILE A 362 15.29 20.12 12.44
N LEU A 363 14.89 19.13 11.67
CA LEU A 363 14.14 17.96 12.14
C LEU A 363 15.00 16.87 12.80
N ASP A 364 16.34 16.96 12.72
CA ASP A 364 17.29 15.88 13.08
C ASP A 364 16.99 14.57 12.33
N GLU A 365 16.51 14.69 11.07
CA GLU A 365 16.14 13.58 10.19
C GLU A 365 16.93 13.72 8.86
N THR A 366 18.26 13.51 8.90
CA THR A 366 19.15 13.70 7.75
C THR A 366 19.47 12.42 6.98
N GLU A 367 18.97 11.27 7.43
CA GLU A 367 19.29 9.97 6.83
C GLU A 367 18.49 9.77 5.53
N GLY A 368 19.19 9.61 4.40
CA GLY A 368 18.57 9.25 3.13
C GLY A 368 18.83 10.26 2.02
N PHE A 369 18.18 10.02 0.88
CA PHE A 369 18.37 10.80 -0.34
C PHE A 369 17.15 10.76 -1.27
N ILE A 370 17.10 11.71 -2.18
CA ILE A 370 16.20 11.79 -3.32
C ILE A 370 16.95 11.32 -4.56
N LYS A 371 16.37 10.43 -5.36
CA LYS A 371 16.90 9.97 -6.64
C LYS A 371 15.85 10.16 -7.72
N ILE A 372 16.19 10.85 -8.80
CA ILE A 372 15.31 11.16 -9.92
C ILE A 372 15.94 10.65 -11.20
N ILE A 373 15.13 10.04 -12.06
CA ILE A 373 15.55 9.46 -13.33
C ILE A 373 14.82 10.20 -14.45
N SER A 374 15.58 10.71 -15.42
CA SER A 374 15.02 11.41 -16.58
C SER A 374 15.58 10.84 -17.88
N ASP A 375 14.86 11.00 -18.98
CA ASP A 375 15.29 10.69 -20.32
C ASP A 375 16.24 11.80 -20.83
N LYS A 376 17.46 11.44 -21.27
CA LYS A 376 18.42 12.43 -21.78
C LYS A 376 17.97 13.10 -23.06
N LYS A 377 17.14 12.42 -23.87
CA LYS A 377 16.70 12.94 -25.18
C LYS A 377 15.51 13.87 -25.05
N THR A 378 14.52 13.52 -24.22
CA THR A 378 13.29 14.29 -24.10
C THR A 378 13.29 15.22 -22.89
N ASP A 379 14.21 15.03 -21.95
CA ASP A 379 14.32 15.69 -20.64
C ASP A 379 13.12 15.42 -19.71
N GLU A 380 12.25 14.44 -20.05
CA GLU A 380 11.12 14.04 -19.22
C GLU A 380 11.57 13.27 -17.99
N ILE A 381 10.89 13.52 -16.86
CA ILE A 381 11.07 12.72 -15.64
C ILE A 381 10.35 11.38 -15.81
N LEU A 382 11.11 10.28 -15.73
CA LEU A 382 10.63 8.91 -15.95
C LEU A 382 10.38 8.14 -14.67
N GLY A 383 11.04 8.52 -13.60
CA GLY A 383 10.93 7.81 -12.33
C GLY A 383 11.63 8.53 -11.21
N ALA A 384 11.19 8.22 -9.99
CA ALA A 384 11.78 8.77 -8.78
C ALA A 384 11.69 7.78 -7.62
N SER A 385 12.67 7.85 -6.74
CA SER A 385 12.72 7.09 -5.50
C SER A 385 13.33 7.94 -4.40
N ILE A 386 12.67 7.98 -3.26
CA ILE A 386 13.08 8.78 -2.10
C ILE A 386 13.16 7.84 -0.90
N ILE A 387 14.24 7.94 -0.14
CA ILE A 387 14.32 7.35 1.21
C ILE A 387 14.72 8.47 2.17
N GLY A 388 13.91 8.74 3.19
CA GLY A 388 14.18 9.83 4.13
C GLY A 388 12.91 10.40 4.77
N PRO A 389 13.02 11.57 5.42
CA PRO A 389 11.90 12.19 6.09
C PRO A 389 10.77 12.54 5.13
N ARG A 390 9.54 12.17 5.50
CA ARG A 390 8.33 12.47 4.71
C ARG A 390 8.39 12.03 3.24
N ALA A 391 9.16 10.99 2.94
CA ALA A 391 9.30 10.47 1.56
C ALA A 391 7.94 10.09 0.96
N THR A 392 7.01 9.61 1.77
CA THR A 392 5.65 9.23 1.37
C THR A 392 4.79 10.41 0.94
N GLU A 393 5.04 11.62 1.47
CA GLU A 393 4.37 12.86 1.04
C GLU A 393 5.11 13.50 -0.15
N LEU A 394 6.44 13.55 -0.09
CA LEU A 394 7.27 14.17 -1.13
C LEU A 394 7.09 13.52 -2.51
N ILE A 395 6.88 12.20 -2.55
CA ILE A 395 6.71 11.46 -3.79
C ILE A 395 5.49 11.92 -4.60
N GLY A 396 4.51 12.56 -3.94
CA GLY A 396 3.33 13.13 -4.59
C GLY A 396 3.69 14.18 -5.64
N ILE A 397 4.68 15.04 -5.38
CA ILE A 397 5.17 16.06 -6.36
C ILE A 397 5.68 15.35 -7.62
N LEU A 398 6.52 14.34 -7.45
CA LEU A 398 7.10 13.60 -8.57
C LEU A 398 6.08 12.72 -9.29
N THR A 399 5.05 12.24 -8.58
CA THR A 399 3.92 11.53 -9.19
C THR A 399 3.16 12.43 -10.17
N VAL A 400 2.83 13.66 -9.74
CA VAL A 400 2.18 14.65 -10.63
C VAL A 400 3.10 15.02 -11.78
N SER A 401 4.40 15.22 -11.53
CA SER A 401 5.38 15.56 -12.57
C SER A 401 5.46 14.48 -13.66
N ILE A 402 5.56 13.22 -13.29
CA ILE A 402 5.62 12.08 -14.22
C ILE A 402 4.29 11.91 -14.95
N GLN A 403 3.16 11.98 -14.24
CA GLN A 403 1.83 11.85 -14.85
C GLN A 403 1.52 12.95 -15.87
N SER A 404 2.09 14.13 -15.66
CA SER A 404 1.95 15.29 -16.55
C SER A 404 3.08 15.42 -17.57
N HIS A 405 3.97 14.44 -17.68
CA HIS A 405 5.11 14.44 -18.62
C HIS A 405 6.01 15.68 -18.48
N LEU A 406 6.20 16.18 -17.23
CA LEU A 406 7.02 17.36 -17.00
C LEU A 406 8.50 17.06 -17.25
N LYS A 407 9.19 18.08 -17.79
CA LYS A 407 10.63 18.06 -17.99
C LYS A 407 11.37 18.43 -16.72
N VAL A 408 12.63 17.98 -16.64
CA VAL A 408 13.55 18.31 -15.53
C VAL A 408 13.61 19.82 -15.32
N SER A 409 13.80 20.62 -16.39
CA SER A 409 13.86 22.09 -16.32
C SER A 409 12.61 22.69 -15.68
N GLN A 410 11.42 22.23 -16.05
CA GLN A 410 10.16 22.76 -15.50
C GLN A 410 10.04 22.55 -13.99
N VAL A 411 10.47 21.39 -13.49
CA VAL A 411 10.45 21.10 -12.06
C VAL A 411 11.59 21.81 -11.33
N ALA A 412 12.80 21.88 -11.93
CA ALA A 412 13.96 22.58 -11.37
C ALA A 412 13.71 24.07 -11.16
N ASP A 413 12.99 24.72 -12.11
CA ASP A 413 12.67 26.14 -12.06
C ASP A 413 11.47 26.49 -11.18
N THR A 414 10.78 25.46 -10.64
CA THR A 414 9.64 25.69 -9.74
C THR A 414 10.11 26.30 -8.42
N ILE A 415 9.48 27.42 -8.02
CA ILE A 415 9.73 28.05 -6.72
C ILE A 415 9.02 27.24 -5.63
N LEU A 416 9.80 26.60 -4.75
CA LEU A 416 9.29 25.90 -3.57
C LEU A 416 9.50 26.75 -2.32
N ALA A 417 8.63 26.57 -1.32
CA ALA A 417 8.72 27.30 -0.07
C ALA A 417 10.00 26.93 0.72
N HIS A 418 10.61 27.95 1.37
CA HIS A 418 11.80 27.79 2.22
C HIS A 418 11.48 28.09 3.68
N PRO A 419 12.00 27.31 4.68
CA PRO A 419 12.70 26.03 4.51
C PRO A 419 11.71 24.84 4.48
N THR A 420 11.86 23.94 3.52
CA THR A 420 11.03 22.74 3.41
C THR A 420 11.85 21.53 2.92
N LEU A 421 11.32 20.31 3.14
CA LEU A 421 11.91 19.08 2.62
C LEU A 421 11.75 18.96 1.08
N SER A 422 10.74 19.62 0.51
CA SER A 422 10.47 19.61 -0.94
C SER A 422 11.57 20.28 -1.77
N GLU A 423 12.31 21.24 -1.18
CA GLU A 423 13.47 21.88 -1.85
C GLU A 423 14.53 20.87 -2.28
N GLY A 424 14.61 19.71 -1.61
CA GLY A 424 15.50 18.63 -2.00
C GLY A 424 15.20 18.06 -3.40
N ILE A 425 13.96 18.18 -3.89
CA ILE A 425 13.58 17.76 -5.25
C ILE A 425 14.20 18.71 -6.28
N THR A 426 14.04 20.01 -6.11
CA THR A 426 14.64 21.01 -7.03
C THR A 426 16.16 21.01 -6.91
N SER A 427 16.70 20.82 -5.70
CA SER A 427 18.15 20.70 -5.50
C SER A 427 18.73 19.49 -6.25
N ALA A 428 18.07 18.32 -6.19
CA ALA A 428 18.48 17.15 -6.95
C ALA A 428 18.53 17.42 -8.46
N LEU A 429 17.67 18.28 -8.99
CA LEU A 429 17.60 18.57 -10.43
C LEU A 429 18.53 19.70 -10.85
N LYS A 430 18.95 20.58 -9.95
CA LYS A 430 19.83 21.73 -10.23
C LYS A 430 21.32 21.39 -10.24
N GLU A 431 21.77 20.41 -9.46
CA GLU A 431 23.20 20.06 -9.31
C GLU A 431 23.93 19.76 -10.65
N GLU A 432 23.21 19.37 -11.71
CA GLU A 432 23.80 19.13 -13.03
C GLU A 432 23.69 20.32 -13.99
N HIS A 433 22.90 21.34 -13.67
CA HIS A 433 22.72 22.51 -14.55
C HIS A 433 23.66 23.68 -14.22
N GLY A 434 24.57 23.49 -13.26
CA GLY A 434 25.61 24.49 -12.93
C GLY A 434 25.06 25.82 -12.36
N LEU A 435 23.89 25.79 -11.72
CA LEU A 435 23.24 26.93 -11.07
C LEU A 435 23.46 26.93 -9.57
#